data_2b81221c39a6aff4c6846d36da6a6801
#
_entry.id   2b81221c39a6aff4c6846d36da6a6801
#
_cell.length_a   1.000
_cell.length_b   1.000
_cell.length_c   1.000
_cell.angle_alpha   90.00
_cell.angle_beta   90.00
_cell.angle_gamma   90.00
#
_symmetry.space_group_name_H-M   'P 1'
#
loop_
_entity.id
_entity.type
_entity.pdbx_description
1 polymer ?
#
loop_
_entity_poly.entity_id
_entity_poly.type
_entity_poly.pdbx_seq_one_letter_code
_entity_poly.pdbx_strand_id
1 'polypeptide(L)'
;MGICLLLFLTKIYKNMACLLTSGRGLGCKSSQGGLKAIYFADYGTLGTENIAAGEITGFTGTPVWFKFEIKGASTLENTITSSRENGTTFYTQNLNITLPILDKATQEEIKILSVSRPHVAVEDYNGNFFLVGLENGAEVTGGTIVTGAAMGDLSGFTLVLEGQEKAPAYFVTSTIITDDV
;
A
#
# COMPACT_ATOMS: atom_id res chain seq x y z
N MET A 1 1.51 -46.16 25.74
CA MET A 1 1.89 -44.92 26.42
C MET A 1 2.46 -43.86 25.47
N GLY A 2 2.37 -44.04 24.14
CA GLY A 2 2.96 -43.15 23.13
C GLY A 2 1.96 -42.17 22.41
N ILE A 3 0.65 -42.45 22.48
CA ILE A 3 -0.34 -41.68 21.68
C ILE A 3 -0.78 -40.38 22.40
N CYS A 4 -0.72 -40.36 23.75
CA CYS A 4 -1.13 -39.19 24.53
C CYS A 4 -0.10 -38.04 24.49
N LEU A 5 1.19 -38.32 24.20
CA LEU A 5 2.26 -37.34 24.14
C LEU A 5 2.26 -36.57 22.80
N LEU A 6 1.84 -37.24 21.70
CA LEU A 6 1.76 -36.60 20.38
C LEU A 6 0.58 -35.61 20.28
N LEU A 7 -0.52 -35.89 20.97
CA LEU A 7 -1.69 -34.99 21.00
C LEU A 7 -1.44 -33.72 21.84
N PHE A 8 -0.52 -33.79 22.81
CA PHE A 8 -0.15 -32.61 23.60
C PHE A 8 0.78 -31.66 22.83
N LEU A 9 1.67 -32.20 22.00
CA LEU A 9 2.57 -31.42 21.15
C LEU A 9 1.82 -30.67 20.03
N THR A 10 0.80 -31.28 19.43
CA THR A 10 -0.01 -30.62 18.40
C THR A 10 -0.89 -29.48 18.93
N LYS A 11 -1.24 -29.51 20.22
CA LYS A 11 -2.04 -28.44 20.84
C LYS A 11 -1.21 -27.20 21.20
N ILE A 12 0.10 -27.37 21.41
CA ILE A 12 1.01 -26.27 21.75
C ILE A 12 1.35 -25.45 20.49
N TYR A 13 1.39 -26.07 19.31
CA TYR A 13 1.73 -25.36 18.04
C TYR A 13 0.62 -24.47 17.48
N LYS A 14 -0.63 -24.64 17.94
CA LYS A 14 -1.75 -23.86 17.40
C LYS A 14 -1.86 -22.42 17.95
N ASN A 15 -1.11 -22.09 19.02
CA ASN A 15 -1.09 -20.77 19.63
C ASN A 15 0.20 -19.96 19.36
N MET A 16 1.11 -20.45 18.51
CA MET A 16 2.38 -19.77 18.24
C MET A 16 2.28 -18.64 17.21
N ALA A 17 1.13 -18.46 16.57
CA ALA A 17 0.92 -17.42 15.55
C ALA A 17 0.90 -15.98 16.10
N CYS A 18 0.82 -15.81 17.43
CA CYS A 18 0.75 -14.49 18.07
C CYS A 18 2.00 -14.15 18.91
N LEU A 19 3.11 -14.88 18.74
CA LEU A 19 4.34 -14.62 19.49
C LEU A 19 5.31 -13.75 18.68
N LEU A 20 5.90 -12.76 19.35
CA LEU A 20 7.00 -11.96 18.78
C LEU A 20 8.24 -12.86 18.62
N THR A 21 8.88 -12.79 17.45
CA THR A 21 10.04 -13.63 17.10
C THR A 21 11.37 -12.89 17.15
N SER A 22 11.34 -11.55 17.08
CA SER A 22 12.57 -10.73 17.12
C SER A 22 12.30 -9.33 17.67
N GLY A 23 13.36 -8.65 18.12
CA GLY A 23 13.36 -7.25 18.50
C GLY A 23 13.87 -6.36 17.35
N ARG A 24 13.76 -5.04 17.54
CA ARG A 24 14.25 -4.04 16.59
C ARG A 24 15.35 -3.19 17.24
N GLY A 25 16.50 -3.08 16.58
CA GLY A 25 17.55 -2.11 16.94
C GLY A 25 17.27 -0.74 16.32
N LEU A 26 17.78 0.32 16.95
CA LEU A 26 17.75 1.67 16.39
C LEU A 26 18.95 1.87 15.47
N GLY A 27 18.70 2.13 14.18
CA GLY A 27 19.74 2.45 13.20
C GLY A 27 20.22 3.91 13.26
N CYS A 28 21.20 4.24 12.42
CA CYS A 28 21.63 5.62 12.21
C CYS A 28 20.54 6.45 11.53
N LYS A 29 20.65 7.79 11.65
CA LYS A 29 19.70 8.74 11.02
C LYS A 29 19.96 8.83 9.50
N SER A 30 19.59 7.80 8.75
CA SER A 30 19.78 7.71 7.29
C SER A 30 18.46 7.60 6.50
N SER A 31 17.31 7.54 7.18
CA SER A 31 16.01 7.42 6.54
C SER A 31 15.44 8.78 6.13
N GLN A 32 14.80 8.83 4.97
CA GLN A 32 14.08 9.99 4.45
C GLN A 32 12.59 9.71 4.42
N GLY A 33 11.77 10.70 4.74
CA GLY A 33 10.32 10.63 4.64
C GLY A 33 9.82 11.12 3.29
N GLY A 34 8.61 10.68 2.92
CA GLY A 34 7.91 11.08 1.70
C GLY A 34 7.92 10.01 0.62
N LEU A 35 7.08 10.23 -0.41
CA LEU A 35 6.91 9.33 -1.54
C LEU A 35 7.54 9.94 -2.79
N LYS A 36 8.13 9.09 -3.63
CA LYS A 36 8.82 9.47 -4.86
C LYS A 36 7.96 9.22 -6.10
N ALA A 37 7.30 8.07 -6.15
CA ALA A 37 6.44 7.68 -7.26
C ALA A 37 5.29 6.79 -6.78
N ILE A 38 4.24 6.75 -7.60
CA ILE A 38 3.06 5.91 -7.38
C ILE A 38 2.78 5.16 -8.66
N TYR A 39 2.36 3.92 -8.52
CA TYR A 39 2.04 3.04 -9.63
C TYR A 39 0.62 2.50 -9.43
N PHE A 40 -0.22 2.65 -10.42
CA PHE A 40 -1.57 2.13 -10.41
C PHE A 40 -1.67 0.89 -11.30
N ALA A 41 -2.40 -0.11 -10.85
CA ALA A 41 -2.77 -1.27 -11.65
C ALA A 41 -4.26 -1.57 -11.50
N ASP A 42 -4.87 -2.13 -12.53
CA ASP A 42 -6.29 -2.47 -12.52
C ASP A 42 -6.61 -3.53 -11.47
N TYR A 43 -7.76 -3.38 -10.83
CA TYR A 43 -8.22 -4.31 -9.81
C TYR A 43 -8.37 -5.73 -10.37
N GLY A 44 -7.86 -6.70 -9.60
CA GLY A 44 -7.96 -8.13 -9.93
C GLY A 44 -6.90 -8.64 -10.92
N THR A 45 -5.96 -7.80 -11.38
CA THR A 45 -4.89 -8.20 -12.31
C THR A 45 -3.69 -8.85 -11.61
N LEU A 46 -3.54 -8.69 -10.30
CA LEU A 46 -2.41 -9.23 -9.53
C LEU A 46 -2.42 -10.76 -9.44
N GLY A 47 -3.61 -11.38 -9.43
CA GLY A 47 -3.73 -12.81 -9.18
C GLY A 47 -3.38 -13.15 -7.72
N THR A 48 -2.63 -14.25 -7.51
CA THR A 48 -2.17 -14.67 -6.18
C THR A 48 -0.76 -14.12 -5.93
N GLU A 49 -0.55 -13.55 -4.76
CA GLU A 49 0.73 -13.05 -4.31
C GLU A 49 1.66 -14.16 -3.81
N ASN A 50 2.95 -14.04 -4.06
CA ASN A 50 4.00 -14.85 -3.49
C ASN A 50 4.69 -14.05 -2.38
N ILE A 51 4.42 -14.39 -1.12
CA ILE A 51 5.02 -13.71 0.03
C ILE A 51 6.19 -14.51 0.57
N ALA A 52 7.35 -13.90 0.67
CA ALA A 52 8.55 -14.47 1.30
C ALA A 52 9.15 -13.46 2.27
N ALA A 53 9.43 -13.90 3.50
CA ALA A 53 10.02 -13.07 4.56
C ALA A 53 9.26 -11.75 4.87
N GLY A 54 7.94 -11.69 4.60
CA GLY A 54 7.11 -10.49 4.82
C GLY A 54 7.10 -9.50 3.66
N GLU A 55 7.69 -9.87 2.52
CA GLU A 55 7.74 -9.09 1.29
C GLU A 55 7.06 -9.86 0.16
N ILE A 56 6.33 -9.15 -0.72
CA ILE A 56 5.76 -9.71 -1.94
C ILE A 56 6.87 -9.78 -2.99
N THR A 57 7.20 -10.99 -3.41
CA THR A 57 8.27 -11.27 -4.38
C THR A 57 7.77 -11.55 -5.78
N GLY A 58 6.47 -11.69 -5.98
CA GLY A 58 5.85 -11.93 -7.28
C GLY A 58 4.34 -12.03 -7.22
N PHE A 59 3.72 -11.90 -8.38
CA PHE A 59 2.30 -12.13 -8.61
C PHE A 59 2.13 -13.23 -9.66
N THR A 60 1.05 -14.02 -9.57
CA THR A 60 0.71 -15.00 -10.61
C THR A 60 -0.01 -14.34 -11.79
N GLY A 61 -0.59 -13.17 -11.58
CA GLY A 61 -1.20 -12.35 -12.63
C GLY A 61 -0.17 -11.56 -13.44
N THR A 62 -0.64 -10.81 -14.38
CA THR A 62 0.16 -9.91 -15.23
C THR A 62 -0.35 -8.47 -15.10
N PRO A 63 -0.15 -7.82 -13.95
CA PRO A 63 -0.56 -6.43 -13.80
C PRO A 63 0.24 -5.53 -14.73
N VAL A 64 -0.41 -4.57 -15.34
CA VAL A 64 0.22 -3.46 -16.07
C VAL A 64 0.26 -2.28 -15.10
N TRP A 65 1.45 -1.73 -14.87
CA TRP A 65 1.67 -0.66 -13.93
C TRP A 65 1.81 0.68 -14.64
N PHE A 66 0.95 1.62 -14.28
CA PHE A 66 0.97 3.01 -14.76
C PHE A 66 1.64 3.90 -13.72
N LYS A 67 2.80 4.43 -14.06
CA LYS A 67 3.60 5.26 -13.17
C LYS A 67 3.13 6.71 -13.16
N PHE A 68 2.94 7.25 -11.96
CA PHE A 68 2.71 8.67 -11.71
C PHE A 68 3.87 9.22 -10.88
N GLU A 69 4.65 10.12 -11.46
CA GLU A 69 5.68 10.83 -10.74
C GLU A 69 5.05 11.91 -9.86
N ILE A 70 5.38 11.87 -8.59
CA ILE A 70 4.86 12.81 -7.60
C ILE A 70 5.97 13.69 -7.06
N LYS A 71 5.61 14.92 -6.75
CA LYS A 71 6.52 15.86 -6.11
C LYS A 71 5.74 16.70 -5.10
N GLY A 72 6.22 16.74 -3.86
CA GLY A 72 5.57 17.50 -2.80
C GLY A 72 5.12 16.62 -1.64
N ALA A 73 4.15 17.12 -0.87
CA ALA A 73 3.66 16.44 0.33
C ALA A 73 2.70 15.31 -0.03
N SER A 74 3.26 14.11 -0.24
CA SER A 74 2.48 12.89 -0.42
C SER A 74 2.87 11.89 0.66
N THR A 75 1.87 11.20 1.25
CA THR A 75 2.07 10.33 2.40
C THR A 75 1.26 9.05 2.28
N LEU A 76 1.84 7.93 2.72
CA LEU A 76 1.12 6.69 2.99
C LEU A 76 1.08 6.49 4.50
N GLU A 77 -0.12 6.31 5.05
CA GLU A 77 -0.34 6.04 6.46
C GLU A 77 -1.15 4.74 6.61
N ASN A 78 -0.66 3.83 7.47
CA ASN A 78 -1.38 2.62 7.85
C ASN A 78 -1.88 2.75 9.28
N THR A 79 -3.20 2.86 9.47
CA THR A 79 -3.84 2.93 10.78
C THR A 79 -4.35 1.55 11.18
N ILE A 80 -3.97 1.11 12.39
CA ILE A 80 -4.43 -0.16 12.97
C ILE A 80 -5.69 0.10 13.78
N THR A 81 -6.78 -0.55 13.41
CA THR A 81 -8.03 -0.55 14.18
C THR A 81 -8.26 -1.93 14.78
N SER A 82 -8.25 -2.00 16.10
CA SER A 82 -8.43 -3.25 16.83
C SER A 82 -9.50 -3.10 17.91
N SER A 83 -10.44 -4.05 17.97
CA SER A 83 -11.46 -4.15 18.98
C SER A 83 -11.33 -5.46 19.73
N ARG A 84 -11.03 -5.39 21.04
CA ARG A 84 -10.96 -6.56 21.90
C ARG A 84 -12.34 -7.18 22.12
N GLU A 85 -13.37 -6.35 22.22
CA GLU A 85 -14.75 -6.79 22.47
C GLU A 85 -15.31 -7.59 21.29
N ASN A 86 -15.05 -7.12 20.07
CA ASN A 86 -15.52 -7.75 18.83
C ASN A 86 -14.53 -8.79 18.28
N GLY A 87 -13.32 -8.89 18.84
CA GLY A 87 -12.28 -9.79 18.35
C GLY A 87 -11.80 -9.48 16.92
N THR A 88 -11.90 -8.22 16.48
CA THR A 88 -11.59 -7.78 15.12
C THR A 88 -10.34 -6.91 15.09
N THR A 89 -9.52 -7.08 14.04
CA THR A 89 -8.40 -6.19 13.73
C THR A 89 -8.34 -6.02 12.22
N PHE A 90 -8.27 -4.77 11.76
CA PHE A 90 -8.08 -4.43 10.36
C PHE A 90 -7.17 -3.20 10.23
N TYR A 91 -6.70 -2.97 9.02
CA TYR A 91 -5.78 -1.88 8.70
C TYR A 91 -6.42 -0.96 7.68
N THR A 92 -6.48 0.32 8.01
CA THR A 92 -6.88 1.37 7.07
C THR A 92 -5.61 1.97 6.48
N GLN A 93 -5.47 1.85 5.17
CA GLN A 93 -4.34 2.35 4.39
C GLN A 93 -4.76 3.65 3.71
N ASN A 94 -4.30 4.78 4.24
CA ASN A 94 -4.60 6.11 3.71
C ASN A 94 -3.43 6.61 2.88
N LEU A 95 -3.68 6.90 1.61
CA LEU A 95 -2.70 7.43 0.67
C LEU A 95 -3.13 8.82 0.23
N ASN A 96 -2.37 9.83 0.65
CA ASN A 96 -2.56 11.22 0.22
C ASN A 96 -1.55 11.55 -0.88
N ILE A 97 -2.04 12.00 -2.01
CA ILE A 97 -1.26 12.28 -3.21
C ILE A 97 -1.42 13.74 -3.62
N THR A 98 -0.32 14.38 -3.98
CA THR A 98 -0.31 15.69 -4.61
C THR A 98 0.37 15.59 -5.97
N LEU A 99 -0.38 15.86 -7.04
CA LEU A 99 0.11 15.89 -8.42
C LEU A 99 0.17 17.36 -8.87
N PRO A 100 1.36 17.96 -8.96
CA PRO A 100 1.49 19.30 -9.52
C PRO A 100 1.27 19.26 -11.04
N ILE A 101 0.91 20.40 -11.60
CA ILE A 101 0.63 20.62 -13.02
C ILE A 101 -0.76 20.05 -13.41
N LEU A 102 -1.63 20.96 -13.88
CA LEU A 102 -2.91 20.58 -14.47
C LEU A 102 -2.72 20.26 -15.95
N ASP A 103 -3.03 19.04 -16.33
CA ASP A 103 -3.08 18.62 -17.72
C ASP A 103 -4.36 17.81 -18.01
N LYS A 104 -4.71 17.72 -19.31
CA LYS A 104 -5.94 17.03 -19.74
C LYS A 104 -5.86 15.53 -19.61
N ALA A 105 -4.69 14.93 -19.83
CA ALA A 105 -4.50 13.48 -19.78
C ALA A 105 -4.66 13.00 -18.33
N THR A 106 -3.95 13.64 -17.39
CA THR A 106 -4.08 13.34 -15.96
C THR A 106 -5.51 13.55 -15.46
N GLN A 107 -6.22 14.55 -15.96
CA GLN A 107 -7.63 14.76 -15.57
C GLN A 107 -8.55 13.61 -16.00
N GLU A 108 -8.37 13.05 -17.19
CA GLU A 108 -9.17 11.89 -17.63
C GLU A 108 -8.81 10.62 -16.85
N GLU A 109 -7.52 10.39 -16.54
CA GLU A 109 -7.09 9.29 -15.69
C GLU A 109 -7.67 9.39 -14.27
N ILE A 110 -7.63 10.56 -13.66
CA ILE A 110 -8.22 10.80 -12.33
C ILE A 110 -9.73 10.55 -12.34
N LYS A 111 -10.42 10.90 -13.41
CA LYS A 111 -11.84 10.61 -13.56
C LYS A 111 -12.12 9.10 -13.58
N ILE A 112 -11.26 8.31 -14.25
CA ILE A 112 -11.35 6.85 -14.24
C ILE A 112 -11.03 6.31 -12.84
N LEU A 113 -9.94 6.79 -12.22
CA LEU A 113 -9.55 6.40 -10.86
C LEU A 113 -10.65 6.68 -9.83
N SER A 114 -11.41 7.78 -9.99
CA SER A 114 -12.47 8.15 -9.05
C SER A 114 -13.67 7.19 -9.00
N VAL A 115 -13.83 6.35 -10.02
CA VAL A 115 -14.92 5.35 -10.09
C VAL A 115 -14.40 3.90 -10.02
N SER A 116 -13.08 3.72 -10.05
CA SER A 116 -12.41 2.43 -9.95
C SER A 116 -11.85 2.21 -8.54
N ARG A 117 -11.35 1.00 -8.28
CA ARG A 117 -10.63 0.64 -7.07
C ARG A 117 -9.32 -0.06 -7.42
N PRO A 118 -8.31 0.66 -7.88
CA PRO A 118 -7.05 0.09 -8.32
C PRO A 118 -6.25 -0.55 -7.18
N HIS A 119 -5.30 -1.41 -7.55
CA HIS A 119 -4.16 -1.72 -6.72
C HIS A 119 -3.13 -0.61 -6.86
N VAL A 120 -2.53 -0.19 -5.75
CA VAL A 120 -1.60 0.95 -5.76
C VAL A 120 -0.27 0.54 -5.14
N ALA A 121 0.81 0.62 -5.91
CA ALA A 121 2.15 0.50 -5.38
C ALA A 121 2.78 1.88 -5.20
N VAL A 122 3.44 2.13 -4.09
CA VAL A 122 4.09 3.41 -3.79
C VAL A 122 5.58 3.20 -3.53
N GLU A 123 6.42 4.05 -4.12
CA GLU A 123 7.87 4.10 -3.91
C GLU A 123 8.20 5.24 -2.95
N ASP A 124 8.94 4.95 -1.87
CA ASP A 124 9.46 5.96 -0.96
C ASP A 124 10.84 6.48 -1.41
N TYR A 125 11.34 7.54 -0.76
CA TYR A 125 12.69 8.06 -1.04
C TYR A 125 13.83 7.14 -0.56
N ASN A 126 13.53 6.09 0.20
CA ASN A 126 14.51 5.09 0.63
C ASN A 126 14.61 3.90 -0.34
N GLY A 127 13.82 3.90 -1.42
CA GLY A 127 13.76 2.83 -2.41
C GLY A 127 12.93 1.63 -2.00
N ASN A 128 12.06 1.77 -0.98
CA ASN A 128 11.11 0.74 -0.62
C ASN A 128 9.83 0.90 -1.42
N PHE A 129 9.24 -0.23 -1.80
CA PHE A 129 7.92 -0.28 -2.42
C PHE A 129 6.91 -0.87 -1.45
N PHE A 130 5.72 -0.27 -1.42
CA PHE A 130 4.60 -0.73 -0.59
C PHE A 130 3.38 -0.93 -1.47
N LEU A 131 2.64 -2.02 -1.25
CA LEU A 131 1.38 -2.28 -1.95
C LEU A 131 0.19 -1.93 -1.06
N VAL A 132 -0.66 -1.06 -1.58
CA VAL A 132 -1.92 -0.60 -0.99
C VAL A 132 -3.07 -1.28 -1.72
N GLY A 133 -4.06 -1.79 -0.98
CA GLY A 133 -5.24 -2.42 -1.55
C GLY A 133 -4.94 -3.78 -2.20
N LEU A 134 -4.28 -4.70 -1.48
CA LEU A 134 -3.93 -6.02 -2.00
C LEU A 134 -5.16 -6.89 -2.27
N GLU A 135 -6.08 -7.01 -1.31
CA GLU A 135 -7.29 -7.85 -1.43
C GLU A 135 -8.49 -7.04 -1.95
N ASN A 136 -8.71 -5.84 -1.38
CA ASN A 136 -9.94 -5.07 -1.62
C ASN A 136 -9.76 -3.92 -2.62
N GLY A 137 -8.51 -3.60 -2.99
CA GLY A 137 -8.19 -2.41 -3.77
C GLY A 137 -8.20 -1.13 -2.91
N ALA A 138 -7.82 -0.02 -3.51
CA ALA A 138 -7.86 1.30 -2.90
C ALA A 138 -8.87 2.18 -3.63
N GLU A 139 -9.79 2.81 -2.91
CA GLU A 139 -10.82 3.68 -3.48
C GLU A 139 -10.47 5.15 -3.26
N VAL A 140 -10.79 6.00 -4.23
CA VAL A 140 -10.66 7.44 -4.08
C VAL A 140 -11.81 7.94 -3.20
N THR A 141 -11.49 8.37 -1.98
CA THR A 141 -12.45 8.89 -1.01
C THR A 141 -12.59 10.40 -1.05
N GLY A 142 -11.65 11.10 -1.65
CA GLY A 142 -11.67 12.54 -1.79
C GLY A 142 -10.57 13.06 -2.69
N GLY A 143 -10.66 14.35 -3.01
CA GLY A 143 -9.65 15.00 -3.81
C GLY A 143 -10.10 16.39 -4.24
N THR A 144 -9.17 17.20 -4.72
CA THR A 144 -9.44 18.52 -5.26
C THR A 144 -8.65 18.78 -6.52
N ILE A 145 -9.23 19.54 -7.43
CA ILE A 145 -8.57 20.07 -8.62
C ILE A 145 -8.45 21.58 -8.40
N VAL A 146 -7.26 22.11 -8.34
CA VAL A 146 -7.01 23.51 -7.99
C VAL A 146 -6.10 24.18 -9.02
N THR A 147 -6.41 25.44 -9.34
CA THR A 147 -5.58 26.27 -10.22
C THR A 147 -4.63 27.21 -9.45
N GLY A 148 -4.82 27.27 -8.10
CA GLY A 148 -4.13 28.27 -7.29
C GLY A 148 -4.73 29.67 -7.45
N ALA A 149 -4.46 30.56 -6.50
CA ALA A 149 -4.85 31.97 -6.52
C ALA A 149 -3.65 32.91 -6.73
N ALA A 150 -2.48 32.54 -6.15
CA ALA A 150 -1.23 33.26 -6.34
C ALA A 150 -0.25 32.44 -7.18
N MET A 151 0.80 33.11 -7.71
CA MET A 151 1.79 32.45 -8.59
C MET A 151 2.55 31.31 -7.91
N GLY A 152 2.64 31.27 -6.59
CA GLY A 152 3.32 30.23 -5.82
C GLY A 152 2.40 29.12 -5.33
N ASP A 153 1.10 29.21 -5.58
CA ASP A 153 0.13 28.21 -5.13
C ASP A 153 0.17 26.94 -5.97
N LEU A 154 -0.31 25.83 -5.40
CA LEU A 154 -0.48 24.60 -6.14
C LEU A 154 -1.46 24.80 -7.30
N SER A 155 -1.00 24.49 -8.51
CA SER A 155 -1.87 24.26 -9.67
C SER A 155 -1.76 22.78 -10.01
N GLY A 156 -2.81 21.98 -9.71
CA GLY A 156 -2.71 20.52 -9.81
C GLY A 156 -3.88 19.81 -9.18
N PHE A 157 -3.63 18.53 -8.83
CA PHE A 157 -4.61 17.64 -8.24
C PHE A 157 -4.16 17.20 -6.86
N THR A 158 -5.10 17.07 -5.92
CA THR A 158 -4.88 16.32 -4.69
C THR A 158 -5.86 15.15 -4.67
N LEU A 159 -5.39 13.98 -4.26
CA LEU A 159 -6.21 12.79 -4.16
C LEU A 159 -5.99 12.12 -2.80
N VAL A 160 -7.06 11.58 -2.25
CA VAL A 160 -7.04 10.74 -1.07
C VAL A 160 -7.60 9.39 -1.45
N LEU A 161 -6.77 8.35 -1.34
CA LEU A 161 -7.19 6.97 -1.55
C LEU A 161 -7.18 6.24 -0.21
N GLU A 162 -8.17 5.39 -0.01
CA GLU A 162 -8.31 4.56 1.17
C GLU A 162 -8.51 3.10 0.78
N GLY A 163 -7.72 2.21 1.39
CA GLY A 163 -7.89 0.77 1.33
C GLY A 163 -8.09 0.21 2.73
N GLN A 164 -9.05 -0.70 2.90
CA GLN A 164 -9.26 -1.42 4.16
C GLN A 164 -8.89 -2.89 3.98
N GLU A 165 -7.86 -3.32 4.72
CA GLU A 165 -7.24 -4.63 4.53
C GLU A 165 -7.06 -5.38 5.85
N LYS A 166 -6.88 -6.69 5.78
CA LYS A 166 -6.58 -7.54 6.95
C LYS A 166 -5.13 -7.42 7.44
N ALA A 167 -4.26 -6.87 6.59
CA ALA A 167 -2.84 -6.71 6.85
C ALA A 167 -2.39 -5.28 6.50
N PRO A 168 -1.28 -4.79 7.08
CA PRO A 168 -0.71 -3.51 6.65
C PRO A 168 -0.22 -3.60 5.20
N ALA A 169 0.04 -2.47 4.56
CA ALA A 169 0.65 -2.43 3.24
C ALA A 169 1.96 -3.22 3.25
N TYR A 170 2.02 -4.27 2.41
CA TYR A 170 3.19 -5.12 2.32
C TYR A 170 4.32 -4.44 1.59
N PHE A 171 5.55 -4.75 2.00
CA PHE A 171 6.72 -4.47 1.18
C PHE A 171 6.65 -5.28 -0.11
N VAL A 172 7.14 -4.70 -1.20
CA VAL A 172 7.15 -5.34 -2.52
C VAL A 172 8.54 -5.22 -3.12
N THR A 173 9.02 -6.29 -3.73
CA THR A 173 10.29 -6.26 -4.45
C THR A 173 10.20 -5.35 -5.66
N SER A 174 11.14 -4.42 -5.80
CA SER A 174 11.17 -3.40 -6.88
C SER A 174 11.13 -3.98 -8.30
N THR A 175 11.59 -5.23 -8.49
CA THR A 175 11.67 -5.87 -9.81
C THR A 175 10.32 -6.25 -10.41
N ILE A 176 9.23 -6.26 -9.62
CA ILE A 176 7.89 -6.63 -10.07
C ILE A 176 6.97 -5.44 -10.28
N ILE A 177 7.45 -4.23 -9.92
CA ILE A 177 6.77 -2.96 -10.19
C ILE A 177 7.56 -2.28 -11.30
N THR A 178 7.16 -2.51 -12.54
CA THR A 178 7.77 -1.91 -13.73
C THR A 178 6.86 -0.82 -14.29
N ASP A 179 7.45 0.17 -14.94
CA ASP A 179 6.69 1.14 -15.73
C ASP A 179 6.46 0.50 -17.10
N ASP A 180 5.22 0.12 -17.38
CA ASP A 180 4.87 -0.65 -18.58
C ASP A 180 4.35 0.25 -19.72
N VAL A 181 4.49 1.58 -19.62
CA VAL A 181 4.01 2.58 -20.59
C VAL A 181 5.14 3.42 -21.16
#